data_9a867299b8730e55c499cd6fa1788a5c
#
_entry.id   9a867299b8730e55c499cd6fa1788a5c
#
_cell.length_a   1.000
_cell.length_b   1.000
_cell.length_c   1.000
_cell.angle_alpha   90.00
_cell.angle_beta   90.00
_cell.angle_gamma   90.00
#
_symmetry.space_group_name_H-M   'P 1'
#
loop_
_entity.id
_entity.type
_entity.pdbx_description
1 polymer ?
#
loop_
_entity_poly.entity_id
_entity_poly.type
_entity_poly.pdbx_seq_one_letter_code
_entity_poly.pdbx_strand_id
1 'polypeptide(L)'
;PEQVHTLQSRFGITEVVFVGDRGMVKAKGKRGLTTAGFRYITALTTPQVRRLLQTQVLRTEWFTPHVYEVVHGAVRLILRRSEALRQRAARRRADKWAKLQSLITARNTFVGTAKRAKPETGLRLFQAWVKRHKLEAFVHVSLHEGRLMATLDTAAQAEATVLEGCYVLETDVPLRALDAQAVHDRYRGLY
;
A
#
# COMPACT_ATOMS: atom_id res chain seq x y z
N PRO A 1 6.04 25.75 -3.70
CA PRO A 1 7.04 26.77 -3.37
C PRO A 1 6.42 28.12 -3.06
N GLU A 2 5.53 28.68 -3.92
CA GLU A 2 4.93 30.02 -3.74
C GLU A 2 4.12 30.16 -2.44
N GLN A 3 3.27 29.18 -2.11
CA GLN A 3 2.47 29.20 -0.88
C GLN A 3 3.35 29.19 0.39
N VAL A 4 4.47 28.49 0.36
CA VAL A 4 5.45 28.43 1.44
C VAL A 4 6.08 29.81 1.68
N HIS A 5 6.50 30.49 0.60
CA HIS A 5 7.04 31.84 0.66
C HIS A 5 6.01 32.86 1.18
N THR A 6 4.73 32.67 0.80
CA THR A 6 3.62 33.51 1.27
C THR A 6 3.39 33.37 2.77
N LEU A 7 3.49 32.15 3.34
CA LEU A 7 3.35 31.89 4.77
C LEU A 7 4.44 32.61 5.58
N GLN A 8 5.69 32.57 5.12
CA GLN A 8 6.80 33.26 5.78
C GLN A 8 6.68 34.77 5.66
N SER A 9 6.48 35.29 4.45
CA SER A 9 6.55 36.71 4.18
C SER A 9 5.33 37.51 4.66
N ARG A 10 4.12 36.91 4.59
CA ARG A 10 2.87 37.61 4.98
C ARG A 10 2.45 37.37 6.41
N PHE A 11 2.77 36.19 6.98
CA PHE A 11 2.27 35.80 8.28
C PHE A 11 3.36 35.60 9.35
N GLY A 12 4.64 35.81 8.99
CA GLY A 12 5.76 35.66 9.93
C GLY A 12 5.93 34.27 10.51
N ILE A 13 5.36 33.23 9.84
CA ILE A 13 5.36 31.86 10.33
C ILE A 13 6.72 31.24 10.00
N THR A 14 7.53 30.98 11.03
CA THR A 14 8.89 30.43 10.90
C THR A 14 8.96 28.92 11.05
N GLU A 15 7.99 28.30 11.74
CA GLU A 15 7.95 26.86 11.95
C GLU A 15 6.65 26.26 11.41
N VAL A 16 6.77 25.51 10.31
CA VAL A 16 5.64 24.78 9.70
C VAL A 16 6.04 23.33 9.49
N VAL A 17 5.17 22.43 9.87
CA VAL A 17 5.27 21.01 9.54
C VAL A 17 4.20 20.69 8.49
N PHE A 18 4.63 20.40 7.28
CA PHE A 18 3.75 19.91 6.22
C PHE A 18 3.41 18.44 6.43
N VAL A 19 2.13 18.15 6.57
CA VAL A 19 1.65 16.79 6.63
C VAL A 19 1.00 16.44 5.30
N GLY A 20 1.53 15.45 4.60
CA GLY A 20 1.06 15.05 3.27
C GLY A 20 0.80 13.56 3.16
N ASP A 21 -0.27 13.21 2.44
CA ASP A 21 -0.59 11.82 2.15
C ASP A 21 0.46 11.16 1.24
N ARG A 22 0.33 9.84 1.13
CA ARG A 22 1.22 8.95 0.37
C ARG A 22 1.43 9.46 -1.06
N GLY A 23 2.69 9.80 -1.37
CA GLY A 23 3.08 10.26 -2.70
C GLY A 23 2.82 11.73 -3.01
N MET A 24 2.16 12.49 -2.14
CA MET A 24 1.97 13.94 -2.34
C MET A 24 3.29 14.72 -2.25
N VAL A 25 4.13 14.38 -1.28
CA VAL A 25 5.43 15.04 -1.09
C VAL A 25 6.52 14.23 -1.77
N LYS A 26 6.79 14.54 -3.05
CA LYS A 26 7.87 13.91 -3.83
C LYS A 26 9.25 14.45 -3.41
N ALA A 27 10.34 13.80 -3.82
CA ALA A 27 11.72 14.16 -3.46
C ALA A 27 12.05 15.65 -3.73
N LYS A 28 11.60 16.22 -4.86
CA LYS A 28 11.75 17.65 -5.17
C LYS A 28 11.00 18.54 -4.17
N GLY A 29 9.79 18.14 -3.79
CA GLY A 29 8.98 18.85 -2.79
C GLY A 29 9.61 18.82 -1.40
N LYS A 30 10.11 17.66 -0.97
CA LYS A 30 10.82 17.50 0.31
C LYS A 30 12.02 18.45 0.39
N ARG A 31 12.89 18.45 -0.63
CA ARG A 31 14.03 19.36 -0.71
C ARG A 31 13.59 20.83 -0.66
N GLY A 32 12.55 21.20 -1.41
CA GLY A 32 12.02 22.55 -1.41
C GLY A 32 11.50 23.00 -0.05
N LEU A 33 10.83 22.13 0.68
CA LEU A 33 10.38 22.41 2.05
C LEU A 33 11.57 22.60 3.00
N THR A 34 12.52 21.67 3.00
CA THR A 34 13.71 21.74 3.86
C THR A 34 14.57 22.98 3.56
N THR A 35 14.77 23.32 2.27
CA THR A 35 15.49 24.54 1.86
C THR A 35 14.78 25.81 2.35
N ALA A 36 13.45 25.80 2.40
CA ALA A 36 12.66 26.92 2.92
C ALA A 36 12.57 26.95 4.47
N GLY A 37 13.27 26.06 5.18
CA GLY A 37 13.24 25.97 6.64
C GLY A 37 12.02 25.27 7.22
N PHE A 38 11.17 24.67 6.38
CA PHE A 38 9.99 23.91 6.81
C PHE A 38 10.27 22.42 6.97
N ARG A 39 9.45 21.79 7.78
CA ARG A 39 9.52 20.35 8.06
C ARG A 39 8.37 19.62 7.39
N TYR A 40 8.49 18.30 7.27
CA TYR A 40 7.42 17.48 6.67
C TYR A 40 7.19 16.17 7.42
N ILE A 41 5.98 15.65 7.29
CA ILE A 41 5.56 14.29 7.62
C ILE A 41 4.84 13.73 6.39
N THR A 42 5.26 12.60 5.86
CA THR A 42 4.60 11.97 4.71
C THR A 42 4.68 10.46 4.78
N ALA A 43 3.67 9.77 4.24
CA ALA A 43 3.74 8.31 4.13
C ALA A 43 4.54 7.87 2.92
N LEU A 44 5.36 6.83 3.09
CA LEU A 44 6.08 6.18 2.01
C LEU A 44 5.13 5.30 1.17
N THR A 45 5.41 5.22 -0.11
CA THR A 45 4.74 4.29 -1.02
C THR A 45 5.18 2.85 -0.77
N THR A 46 4.34 1.86 -1.08
CA THR A 46 4.70 0.44 -0.93
C THR A 46 6.00 0.06 -1.65
N PRO A 47 6.31 0.53 -2.89
CA PRO A 47 7.60 0.26 -3.51
C PRO A 47 8.79 0.84 -2.72
N GLN A 48 8.65 2.04 -2.12
CA GLN A 48 9.70 2.61 -1.27
C GLN A 48 9.93 1.78 -0.01
N VAL A 49 8.86 1.35 0.66
CA VAL A 49 8.96 0.46 1.82
C VAL A 49 9.64 -0.86 1.45
N ARG A 50 9.24 -1.49 0.34
CA ARG A 50 9.89 -2.72 -0.15
C ARG A 50 11.38 -2.54 -0.40
N ARG A 51 11.78 -1.42 -1.02
CA ARG A 51 13.20 -1.11 -1.24
C ARG A 51 13.97 -1.00 0.09
N LEU A 52 13.40 -0.33 1.10
CA LEU A 52 14.04 -0.21 2.41
C LEU A 52 14.16 -1.55 3.14
N LEU A 53 13.21 -2.48 2.94
CA LEU A 53 13.31 -3.86 3.42
C LEU A 53 14.41 -4.64 2.67
N GLN A 54 14.46 -4.52 1.34
CA GLN A 54 15.51 -5.19 0.53
C GLN A 54 16.91 -4.71 0.87
N THR A 55 17.09 -3.44 1.20
CA THR A 55 18.37 -2.85 1.63
C THR A 55 18.62 -3.00 3.13
N GLN A 56 17.78 -3.76 3.84
CA GLN A 56 17.89 -4.03 5.29
C GLN A 56 17.88 -2.78 6.20
N VAL A 57 17.45 -1.63 5.67
CA VAL A 57 17.17 -0.42 6.47
C VAL A 57 15.98 -0.64 7.37
N LEU A 58 14.98 -1.40 6.91
CA LEU A 58 13.82 -1.82 7.69
C LEU A 58 13.77 -3.34 7.79
N ARG A 59 13.08 -3.84 8.82
CA ARG A 59 12.78 -5.25 9.02
C ARG A 59 11.28 -5.45 9.20
N THR A 60 10.76 -6.58 8.73
CA THR A 60 9.32 -6.89 8.78
C THR A 60 8.79 -7.04 10.20
N GLU A 61 9.61 -7.55 11.12
CA GLU A 61 9.28 -7.73 12.54
C GLU A 61 9.09 -6.41 13.31
N TRP A 62 9.59 -5.29 12.78
CA TRP A 62 9.40 -3.98 13.40
C TRP A 62 8.01 -3.37 13.17
N PHE A 63 7.24 -3.94 12.24
CA PHE A 63 5.85 -3.54 12.02
C PHE A 63 4.93 -4.17 13.07
N THR A 64 4.72 -3.46 14.16
CA THR A 64 3.86 -3.83 15.27
C THR A 64 2.63 -2.92 15.36
N PRO A 65 1.62 -3.22 16.22
CA PRO A 65 0.53 -2.29 16.51
C PRO A 65 0.98 -0.98 17.16
N HIS A 66 2.15 -0.98 17.80
CA HIS A 66 2.80 0.22 18.35
C HIS A 66 3.68 0.88 17.31
N VAL A 67 3.95 2.16 17.48
CA VAL A 67 4.90 2.87 16.65
C VAL A 67 6.33 2.39 16.94
N TYR A 68 7.11 2.19 15.90
CA TYR A 68 8.53 1.88 15.97
C TYR A 68 9.30 2.90 15.13
N GLU A 69 10.43 3.37 15.62
CA GLU A 69 11.20 4.42 14.96
C GLU A 69 12.57 3.93 14.54
N VAL A 70 12.98 4.30 13.35
CA VAL A 70 14.33 4.08 12.78
C VAL A 70 14.86 5.41 12.28
N VAL A 71 16.07 5.78 12.67
CA VAL A 71 16.78 6.92 12.08
C VAL A 71 17.52 6.46 10.84
N HIS A 72 17.30 7.14 9.72
CA HIS A 72 17.94 6.83 8.44
C HIS A 72 18.48 8.10 7.79
N GLY A 73 19.78 8.33 7.94
CA GLY A 73 20.42 9.57 7.50
C GLY A 73 19.84 10.79 8.24
N ALA A 74 19.35 11.75 7.47
CA ALA A 74 18.76 12.99 8.00
C ALA A 74 17.25 12.90 8.30
N VAL A 75 16.65 11.72 8.13
CA VAL A 75 15.21 11.52 8.31
C VAL A 75 14.92 10.42 9.35
N ARG A 76 13.73 10.48 9.88
CA ARG A 76 13.18 9.49 10.81
C ARG A 76 12.08 8.73 10.09
N LEU A 77 12.08 7.41 10.22
CA LEU A 77 11.09 6.49 9.67
C LEU A 77 10.26 5.93 10.83
N ILE A 78 8.97 6.23 10.84
CA ILE A 78 8.03 5.76 11.85
C ILE A 78 7.18 4.66 11.25
N LEU A 79 7.33 3.44 11.77
CA LEU A 79 6.70 2.23 11.29
C LEU A 79 5.51 1.87 12.17
N ARG A 80 4.46 1.34 11.55
CA ARG A 80 3.33 0.77 12.26
C ARG A 80 2.58 -0.24 11.40
N ARG A 81 1.93 -1.20 12.06
CA ARG A 81 0.93 -2.09 11.45
C ARG A 81 -0.46 -1.76 12.01
N SER A 82 -1.39 -1.43 11.13
CA SER A 82 -2.79 -1.24 11.49
C SER A 82 -3.57 -2.53 11.27
N GLU A 83 -4.07 -3.12 12.32
CA GLU A 83 -4.89 -4.32 12.24
C GLU A 83 -6.20 -4.08 11.46
N ALA A 84 -6.82 -2.91 11.64
CA ALA A 84 -8.02 -2.53 10.90
C ALA A 84 -7.78 -2.46 9.37
N LEU A 85 -6.64 -1.91 8.94
CA LEU A 85 -6.27 -1.88 7.52
C LEU A 85 -5.96 -3.29 6.99
N ARG A 86 -5.28 -4.12 7.78
CA ARG A 86 -4.98 -5.52 7.45
C ARG A 86 -6.26 -6.32 7.27
N GLN A 87 -7.19 -6.23 8.20
CA GLN A 87 -8.48 -6.91 8.12
C GLN A 87 -9.32 -6.44 6.93
N ARG A 88 -9.32 -5.12 6.66
CA ARG A 88 -10.01 -4.57 5.49
C ARG A 88 -9.41 -5.10 4.17
N ALA A 89 -8.09 -5.20 4.08
CA ALA A 89 -7.42 -5.78 2.91
C ALA A 89 -7.77 -7.27 2.75
N ALA A 90 -7.72 -8.04 3.85
CA ALA A 90 -8.07 -9.46 3.86
C ALA A 90 -9.53 -9.70 3.42
N ARG A 91 -10.50 -8.93 3.95
CA ARG A 91 -11.91 -9.00 3.52
C ARG A 91 -12.07 -8.72 2.04
N ARG A 92 -11.51 -7.61 1.54
CA ARG A 92 -11.56 -7.27 0.11
C ARG A 92 -10.97 -8.36 -0.79
N ARG A 93 -9.94 -9.06 -0.33
CA ARG A 93 -9.33 -10.17 -1.06
C ARG A 93 -10.25 -11.39 -1.07
N ALA A 94 -10.84 -11.73 0.08
CA ALA A 94 -11.82 -12.81 0.19
C ALA A 94 -13.04 -12.58 -0.71
N ASP A 95 -13.58 -11.35 -0.73
CA ASP A 95 -14.71 -10.96 -1.60
C ASP A 95 -14.36 -11.13 -3.08
N LYS A 96 -13.16 -10.72 -3.49
CA LYS A 96 -12.70 -10.90 -4.87
C LYS A 96 -12.56 -12.37 -5.22
N TRP A 97 -12.02 -13.18 -4.32
CA TRP A 97 -11.89 -14.63 -4.52
C TRP A 97 -13.26 -15.29 -4.69
N ALA A 98 -14.19 -15.04 -3.79
CA ALA A 98 -15.55 -15.55 -3.86
C ALA A 98 -16.25 -15.12 -5.16
N LYS A 99 -16.07 -13.86 -5.58
CA LYS A 99 -16.61 -13.36 -6.86
C LYS A 99 -16.02 -14.09 -8.05
N LEU A 100 -14.71 -14.33 -8.09
CA LEU A 100 -14.06 -15.08 -9.16
C LEU A 100 -14.62 -16.50 -9.26
N GLN A 101 -14.75 -17.20 -8.12
CA GLN A 101 -15.31 -18.55 -8.10
C GLN A 101 -16.75 -18.59 -8.64
N SER A 102 -17.59 -17.65 -8.21
CA SER A 102 -18.96 -17.51 -8.72
C SER A 102 -19.01 -17.27 -10.23
N LEU A 103 -18.14 -16.40 -10.75
CA LEU A 103 -18.06 -16.11 -12.20
C LEU A 103 -17.58 -17.33 -13.00
N ILE A 104 -16.61 -18.08 -12.49
CA ILE A 104 -16.11 -19.31 -13.12
C ILE A 104 -17.21 -20.38 -13.15
N THR A 105 -17.93 -20.57 -12.06
CA THR A 105 -19.05 -21.51 -11.97
C THR A 105 -20.12 -21.16 -13.01
N ALA A 106 -20.56 -19.91 -13.06
CA ALA A 106 -21.53 -19.45 -14.04
C ALA A 106 -21.05 -19.67 -15.50
N ARG A 107 -19.76 -19.41 -15.77
CA ARG A 107 -19.17 -19.61 -17.09
C ARG A 107 -19.12 -21.09 -17.46
N ASN A 108 -18.75 -21.97 -16.56
CA ASN A 108 -18.74 -23.42 -16.79
C ASN A 108 -20.15 -23.94 -17.10
N THR A 109 -21.16 -23.47 -16.36
CA THR A 109 -22.57 -23.82 -16.68
C THR A 109 -22.95 -23.36 -18.07
N PHE A 110 -22.62 -22.11 -18.43
CA PHE A 110 -22.90 -21.56 -19.76
C PHE A 110 -22.21 -22.39 -20.88
N VAL A 111 -20.92 -22.71 -20.70
CA VAL A 111 -20.18 -23.54 -21.70
C VAL A 111 -20.78 -24.91 -21.84
N GLY A 112 -21.28 -25.52 -20.75
CA GLY A 112 -21.93 -26.83 -20.79
C GLY A 112 -23.28 -26.85 -21.54
N THR A 113 -23.94 -25.71 -21.70
CA THR A 113 -25.26 -25.58 -22.33
C THR A 113 -25.20 -24.97 -23.73
N ALA A 114 -24.22 -24.16 -24.03
CA ALA A 114 -24.13 -23.39 -25.28
C ALA A 114 -23.22 -24.07 -26.32
N LYS A 115 -23.78 -24.62 -27.36
CA LYS A 115 -23.09 -25.41 -28.43
C LYS A 115 -21.87 -24.72 -29.07
N ARG A 116 -21.79 -23.38 -29.06
CA ARG A 116 -20.70 -22.60 -29.68
C ARG A 116 -19.77 -21.91 -28.64
N ALA A 117 -19.99 -22.10 -27.35
CA ALA A 117 -19.17 -21.50 -26.32
C ALA A 117 -17.83 -22.22 -26.22
N LYS A 118 -16.75 -21.43 -26.27
CA LYS A 118 -15.38 -21.95 -26.13
C LYS A 118 -14.85 -21.69 -24.73
N PRO A 119 -14.37 -22.70 -23.99
CA PRO A 119 -13.79 -22.57 -22.67
C PRO A 119 -12.58 -21.61 -22.66
N GLU A 120 -11.74 -21.63 -23.72
CA GLU A 120 -10.52 -20.81 -23.85
C GLU A 120 -10.81 -19.29 -23.80
N THR A 121 -12.00 -18.89 -24.29
CA THR A 121 -12.44 -17.49 -24.20
C THR A 121 -12.64 -17.10 -22.73
N GLY A 122 -13.21 -18.00 -21.92
CA GLY A 122 -13.35 -17.82 -20.48
C GLY A 122 -12.00 -17.76 -19.77
N LEU A 123 -11.05 -18.62 -20.14
CA LEU A 123 -9.71 -18.65 -19.57
C LEU A 123 -9.02 -17.28 -19.71
N ARG A 124 -8.96 -16.72 -20.92
CA ARG A 124 -8.37 -15.39 -21.18
C ARG A 124 -9.08 -14.28 -20.41
N LEU A 125 -10.41 -14.32 -20.35
CA LEU A 125 -11.20 -13.35 -19.62
C LEU A 125 -10.87 -13.34 -18.13
N PHE A 126 -10.79 -14.52 -17.49
CA PHE A 126 -10.55 -14.61 -16.05
C PHE A 126 -9.07 -14.40 -15.69
N GLN A 127 -8.12 -14.75 -16.52
CA GLN A 127 -6.72 -14.35 -16.34
C GLN A 127 -6.58 -12.82 -16.37
N ALA A 128 -7.23 -12.14 -17.30
CA ALA A 128 -7.27 -10.67 -17.34
C ALA A 128 -7.99 -10.08 -16.11
N TRP A 129 -9.05 -10.73 -15.64
CA TRP A 129 -9.76 -10.33 -14.43
C TRP A 129 -8.87 -10.44 -13.20
N VAL A 130 -8.16 -11.56 -13.01
CA VAL A 130 -7.20 -11.79 -11.92
C VAL A 130 -6.12 -10.71 -11.90
N LYS A 131 -5.52 -10.42 -13.05
CA LYS A 131 -4.51 -9.35 -13.20
C LYS A 131 -5.08 -7.97 -12.86
N ARG A 132 -6.25 -7.61 -13.40
CA ARG A 132 -6.90 -6.32 -13.10
C ARG A 132 -7.21 -6.15 -11.61
N HIS A 133 -7.50 -7.23 -10.90
CA HIS A 133 -7.81 -7.22 -9.49
C HIS A 133 -6.58 -7.42 -8.58
N LYS A 134 -5.37 -7.51 -9.18
CA LYS A 134 -4.07 -7.67 -8.51
C LYS A 134 -4.03 -8.93 -7.62
N LEU A 135 -4.49 -10.05 -8.16
CA LEU A 135 -4.47 -11.36 -7.51
C LEU A 135 -3.49 -12.33 -8.16
N GLU A 136 -2.83 -11.95 -9.25
CA GLU A 136 -1.96 -12.79 -10.09
C GLU A 136 -0.78 -13.42 -9.35
N ALA A 137 -0.38 -12.85 -8.22
CA ALA A 137 0.72 -13.37 -7.42
C ALA A 137 0.39 -14.71 -6.73
N PHE A 138 -0.91 -15.02 -6.53
CA PHE A 138 -1.34 -16.18 -5.76
C PHE A 138 -2.65 -16.82 -6.24
N VAL A 139 -3.26 -16.30 -7.31
CA VAL A 139 -4.46 -16.88 -7.93
C VAL A 139 -4.17 -17.28 -9.36
N HIS A 140 -4.35 -18.54 -9.68
CA HIS A 140 -4.14 -19.09 -11.01
C HIS A 140 -5.45 -19.58 -11.58
N VAL A 141 -5.74 -19.23 -12.84
CA VAL A 141 -6.88 -19.75 -13.58
C VAL A 141 -6.36 -20.66 -14.69
N SER A 142 -6.88 -21.87 -14.75
CA SER A 142 -6.50 -22.90 -15.70
C SER A 142 -7.74 -23.55 -16.34
N LEU A 143 -7.51 -24.30 -17.40
CA LEU A 143 -8.50 -25.14 -18.05
C LEU A 143 -8.10 -26.60 -17.84
N HIS A 144 -9.00 -27.39 -17.27
CA HIS A 144 -8.81 -28.82 -17.08
C HIS A 144 -10.05 -29.56 -17.62
N GLU A 145 -9.85 -30.48 -18.52
CA GLU A 145 -10.94 -31.25 -19.15
C GLU A 145 -12.10 -30.39 -19.70
N GLY A 146 -11.76 -29.25 -20.32
CA GLY A 146 -12.75 -28.30 -20.84
C GLY A 146 -13.47 -27.44 -19.80
N ARG A 147 -13.11 -27.54 -18.52
CA ARG A 147 -13.67 -26.75 -17.41
C ARG A 147 -12.67 -25.76 -16.87
N LEU A 148 -13.12 -24.56 -16.60
CA LEU A 148 -12.34 -23.53 -15.94
C LEU A 148 -12.22 -23.83 -14.45
N MET A 149 -11.01 -23.70 -13.93
CA MET A 149 -10.70 -23.83 -12.51
C MET A 149 -9.89 -22.64 -12.03
N ALA A 150 -10.11 -22.22 -10.80
CA ALA A 150 -9.24 -21.27 -10.12
C ALA A 150 -8.63 -21.95 -8.89
N THR A 151 -7.32 -21.79 -8.74
CA THR A 151 -6.56 -22.29 -7.59
C THR A 151 -5.95 -21.11 -6.83
N LEU A 152 -5.88 -21.26 -5.52
CA LEU A 152 -5.30 -20.31 -4.60
C LEU A 152 -4.02 -20.90 -4.02
N ASP A 153 -2.88 -20.25 -4.31
CA ASP A 153 -1.62 -20.55 -3.66
C ASP A 153 -1.54 -19.80 -2.32
N THR A 154 -1.74 -20.52 -1.22
CA THR A 154 -1.75 -19.95 0.12
C THR A 154 -0.37 -19.48 0.58
N ALA A 155 0.72 -20.13 0.14
CA ALA A 155 2.08 -19.73 0.47
C ALA A 155 2.44 -18.41 -0.24
N ALA A 156 2.20 -18.35 -1.55
CA ALA A 156 2.39 -17.12 -2.32
C ALA A 156 1.48 -15.99 -1.83
N GLN A 157 0.25 -16.31 -1.39
CA GLN A 157 -0.64 -15.32 -0.77
C GLN A 157 -0.04 -14.76 0.52
N ALA A 158 0.49 -15.59 1.41
CA ALA A 158 1.10 -15.15 2.66
C ALA A 158 2.26 -14.18 2.39
N GLU A 159 3.13 -14.51 1.44
CA GLU A 159 4.23 -13.62 1.02
C GLU A 159 3.74 -12.30 0.43
N ALA A 160 2.78 -12.34 -0.48
CA ALA A 160 2.22 -11.15 -1.13
C ALA A 160 1.55 -10.19 -0.15
N THR A 161 1.02 -10.72 0.96
CA THR A 161 0.23 -9.97 1.96
C THR A 161 1.01 -9.59 3.22
N VAL A 162 2.30 -9.93 3.33
CA VAL A 162 3.13 -9.68 4.52
C VAL A 162 3.12 -8.21 4.97
N LEU A 163 3.02 -7.28 4.03
CA LEU A 163 2.98 -5.83 4.29
C LEU A 163 1.55 -5.27 4.37
N GLU A 164 0.52 -6.08 4.37
CA GLU A 164 -0.85 -5.57 4.54
C GLU A 164 -1.03 -4.94 5.93
N GLY A 165 -1.61 -3.75 5.93
CA GLY A 165 -1.75 -2.94 7.13
C GLY A 165 -0.48 -2.20 7.56
N CYS A 166 0.68 -2.52 6.99
CA CYS A 166 1.94 -1.85 7.28
C CYS A 166 2.03 -0.50 6.54
N TYR A 167 2.53 0.49 7.23
CA TYR A 167 2.90 1.77 6.64
C TYR A 167 4.10 2.37 7.37
N VAL A 168 4.79 3.24 6.66
CA VAL A 168 5.97 3.96 7.14
C VAL A 168 5.75 5.44 6.87
N LEU A 169 5.88 6.24 7.91
CA LEU A 169 5.94 7.69 7.79
C LEU A 169 7.41 8.11 7.76
N GLU A 170 7.72 9.05 6.90
CA GLU A 170 9.03 9.70 6.84
C GLU A 170 8.87 11.15 7.30
N THR A 171 9.79 11.59 8.14
CA THR A 171 9.81 12.97 8.62
C THR A 171 11.25 13.46 8.84
N ASP A 172 11.48 14.75 8.65
CA ASP A 172 12.69 15.47 9.03
C ASP A 172 12.52 16.30 10.32
N VAL A 173 11.34 16.20 10.96
CA VAL A 173 11.08 16.85 12.27
C VAL A 173 12.00 16.22 13.32
N PRO A 174 12.78 17.02 14.05
CA PRO A 174 13.67 16.47 15.08
C PRO A 174 12.89 15.81 16.24
N LEU A 175 13.47 14.76 16.84
CA LEU A 175 12.86 14.03 17.96
C LEU A 175 12.48 14.95 19.13
N ARG A 176 13.32 15.96 19.43
CA ARG A 176 13.05 16.95 20.49
C ARG A 176 11.80 17.80 20.27
N ALA A 177 11.37 17.95 19.02
CA ALA A 177 10.16 18.71 18.65
C ALA A 177 8.91 17.84 18.63
N LEU A 178 9.02 16.62 18.12
CA LEU A 178 7.92 15.64 18.04
C LEU A 178 8.48 14.23 18.21
N ASP A 179 7.98 13.49 19.20
CA ASP A 179 8.26 12.06 19.31
C ASP A 179 7.55 11.24 18.21
N ALA A 180 7.85 9.96 18.13
CA ALA A 180 7.32 9.08 17.09
C ALA A 180 5.78 8.95 17.14
N GLN A 181 5.21 8.95 18.35
CA GLN A 181 3.76 8.87 18.53
C GLN A 181 3.09 10.18 18.07
N ALA A 182 3.63 11.33 18.43
CA ALA A 182 3.12 12.64 18.00
C ALA A 182 3.19 12.81 16.46
N VAL A 183 4.27 12.36 15.81
CA VAL A 183 4.39 12.33 14.33
C VAL A 183 3.28 11.49 13.73
N HIS A 184 3.06 10.29 14.28
CA HIS A 184 2.01 9.39 13.83
C HIS A 184 0.61 10.00 14.00
N ASP A 185 0.33 10.62 15.14
CA ASP A 185 -0.99 11.18 15.45
C ASP A 185 -1.30 12.41 14.58
N ARG A 186 -0.30 13.24 14.29
CA ARG A 186 -0.45 14.35 13.32
C ARG A 186 -0.77 13.84 11.91
N TYR A 187 -0.13 12.75 11.48
CA TYR A 187 -0.46 12.15 10.19
C TYR A 187 -1.89 11.59 10.16
N ARG A 188 -2.34 10.95 11.25
CA ARG A 188 -3.72 10.47 11.36
C ARG A 188 -4.75 11.58 11.35
N GLY A 189 -4.43 12.75 11.84
CA GLY A 189 -5.31 13.92 11.83
C GLY A 189 -5.64 14.48 10.42
N LEU A 190 -5.04 13.91 9.34
CA LEU A 190 -5.43 14.21 7.96
C LEU A 190 -6.75 13.52 7.55
N TYR A 191 -7.24 12.55 8.33
CA TYR A 191 -8.37 11.70 8.02
C TYR A 191 -9.35 11.76 9.20
#